data_93e1e76e16cf06eee0ae84ca676eb8d5
#
_entry.id   93e1e76e16cf06eee0ae84ca676eb8d5
#
_cell.length_a   1.000
_cell.length_b   1.000
_cell.length_c   1.000
_cell.angle_alpha   90.00
_cell.angle_beta   90.00
_cell.angle_gamma   90.00
#
_symmetry.space_group_name_H-M   'P 1'
#
loop_
_entity.id
_entity.type
_entity.pdbx_description
1 polymer ?
#
loop_
_entity_poly.entity_id
_entity_poly.type
_entity_poly.pdbx_seq_one_letter_code
_entity_poly.pdbx_strand_id
1 'polypeptide(L)'
;PVFNPNWLKYGVIPLQDTSFTRPPTDVLCPTNIIPFKKVPVVKTTALATISVSPASFTPFTSNLLFSDKSFEGIIISLENMNQYHVNGSEVTAQCGVTMIKLAYDCAKIGLSGFEFMGGIPGNIGGGIFMNAGAYKSCLSEVVKSVKVLDERLKVVELSKDEMDFSYRHSIIQDHPKWIVLEATFVLENKSVEEINETLDKRKERRMSTQPWNKPSAGSVFRNPEGAAAWKYIDDAGLRGYEIGGAQVSPKHSNFIVNNGYASAKDIHDLIFYVQKTVQEKYGVLLKPEVRFINWES
;
A
#
# COMPACT_ATOMS: atom_id res chain seq x y z
N PRO A 1 -10.70 21.85 21.75
CA PRO A 1 -9.73 21.07 21.02
C PRO A 1 -9.75 21.46 19.56
N VAL A 2 -8.61 21.88 19.06
CA VAL A 2 -8.45 22.37 17.69
C VAL A 2 -8.32 21.14 16.78
N PHE A 3 -9.21 21.05 15.80
CA PHE A 3 -9.17 20.01 14.78
C PHE A 3 -7.86 20.14 13.99
N ASN A 4 -6.98 19.15 14.06
CA ASN A 4 -5.77 19.15 13.25
C ASN A 4 -6.09 18.54 11.86
N PRO A 5 -6.08 19.32 10.77
CA PRO A 5 -6.48 18.87 9.45
C PRO A 5 -5.57 17.77 8.85
N ASN A 6 -4.41 17.52 9.43
CA ASN A 6 -3.51 16.46 8.97
C ASN A 6 -4.00 15.04 9.25
N TRP A 7 -4.93 14.86 10.18
CA TRP A 7 -5.49 13.54 10.54
C TRP A 7 -6.30 12.91 9.41
N LEU A 8 -7.00 13.72 8.63
CA LEU A 8 -7.80 13.25 7.49
C LEU A 8 -6.96 12.83 6.27
N LYS A 9 -5.67 13.14 6.27
CA LYS A 9 -4.73 12.77 5.21
C LYS A 9 -4.61 11.25 5.00
N TYR A 10 -5.06 10.45 5.98
CA TYR A 10 -4.90 8.99 6.00
C TYR A 10 -6.21 8.25 6.27
N GLY A 11 -7.36 8.93 6.19
CA GLY A 11 -8.66 8.35 6.57
C GLY A 11 -8.83 8.18 8.08
N VAL A 12 -8.21 9.05 8.87
CA VAL A 12 -8.14 8.99 10.34
C VAL A 12 -8.92 10.13 10.98
N ILE A 13 -9.81 9.81 11.92
CA ILE A 13 -10.63 10.77 12.68
C ILE A 13 -10.33 10.63 14.18
N PRO A 14 -9.95 11.71 14.90
CA PRO A 14 -9.71 11.67 16.35
C PRO A 14 -10.99 11.43 17.15
N LEU A 15 -10.93 10.63 18.22
CA LEU A 15 -12.04 10.37 19.15
C LEU A 15 -12.00 11.32 20.36
N GLN A 16 -13.16 11.84 20.73
CA GLN A 16 -13.44 12.30 22.09
C GLN A 16 -14.21 11.22 22.84
N ASP A 17 -13.56 10.70 23.86
CA ASP A 17 -14.04 9.91 25.00
C ASP A 17 -15.30 9.02 24.83
N THR A 18 -15.08 7.69 24.75
CA THR A 18 -16.12 6.70 25.04
C THR A 18 -15.52 5.40 25.58
N SER A 19 -15.98 4.97 26.75
CA SER A 19 -15.64 3.70 27.41
C SER A 19 -16.37 2.53 26.74
N PHE A 20 -15.65 1.48 26.29
CA PHE A 20 -16.24 0.26 25.75
C PHE A 20 -15.57 -1.03 26.23
N THR A 21 -16.37 -2.08 26.46
CA THR A 21 -16.00 -3.40 26.95
C THR A 21 -15.68 -4.40 25.83
N ARG A 22 -14.80 -5.37 26.11
CA ARG A 22 -14.21 -6.38 25.23
C ARG A 22 -15.15 -7.49 24.78
N PRO A 23 -14.93 -8.09 23.59
CA PRO A 23 -15.25 -9.48 23.27
C PRO A 23 -14.01 -10.32 22.88
N PRO A 24 -14.15 -11.67 22.76
CA PRO A 24 -13.05 -12.63 22.90
C PRO A 24 -12.28 -12.99 21.63
N THR A 25 -11.19 -13.71 21.85
CA THR A 25 -10.01 -14.05 21.07
C THR A 25 -10.19 -15.09 19.95
N ASP A 26 -9.16 -15.11 19.09
CA ASP A 26 -8.56 -16.15 18.27
C ASP A 26 -8.94 -16.27 16.79
N VAL A 27 -7.98 -15.86 15.93
CA VAL A 27 -7.48 -16.59 14.75
C VAL A 27 -6.11 -16.02 14.33
N LEU A 28 -5.10 -16.89 14.25
CA LEU A 28 -3.72 -16.58 13.85
C LEU A 28 -3.55 -16.57 12.32
N CYS A 29 -2.90 -15.54 11.78
CA CYS A 29 -2.34 -15.56 10.44
C CYS A 29 -0.91 -14.99 10.46
N PRO A 30 0.10 -15.62 9.81
CA PRO A 30 1.52 -15.34 10.02
C PRO A 30 2.07 -14.26 9.08
N THR A 31 1.77 -12.99 9.31
CA THR A 31 2.47 -11.87 8.68
C THR A 31 2.54 -10.68 9.63
N ASN A 32 3.29 -10.84 10.73
CA ASN A 32 3.56 -9.75 11.67
C ASN A 32 4.66 -8.84 11.10
N ILE A 33 4.28 -7.69 10.60
CA ILE A 33 5.23 -6.70 10.10
C ILE A 33 5.74 -5.80 11.23
N ILE A 34 4.97 -5.53 12.29
CA ILE A 34 5.42 -4.76 13.47
C ILE A 34 4.48 -5.00 14.67
N PRO A 35 4.96 -5.10 15.94
CA PRO A 35 4.08 -5.20 17.08
C PRO A 35 3.49 -3.85 17.49
N PHE A 36 2.16 -3.73 17.43
CA PHE A 36 1.43 -2.56 17.92
C PHE A 36 0.98 -2.70 19.37
N LYS A 37 1.12 -1.63 20.16
CA LYS A 37 0.47 -1.50 21.48
C LYS A 37 -0.86 -0.76 21.31
N LYS A 38 -1.95 -1.50 21.60
CA LYS A 38 -3.37 -1.11 21.80
C LYS A 38 -3.95 0.12 21.09
N VAL A 39 -4.85 -0.16 20.16
CA VAL A 39 -5.81 0.79 19.58
C VAL A 39 -7.23 0.25 19.80
N PRO A 40 -8.26 1.03 20.24
CA PRO A 40 -9.64 0.56 20.46
C PRO A 40 -10.46 0.33 19.16
N VAL A 41 -11.45 -0.61 19.16
CA VAL A 41 -12.28 -1.00 18.00
C VAL A 41 -13.73 -0.55 18.14
N VAL A 42 -14.31 0.06 17.11
CA VAL A 42 -15.73 0.36 16.99
C VAL A 42 -16.33 -0.40 15.79
N LYS A 43 -17.40 -1.17 16.00
CA LYS A 43 -18.15 -1.84 14.92
C LYS A 43 -19.38 -1.05 14.55
N THR A 44 -19.58 -0.74 13.27
CA THR A 44 -20.84 -0.23 12.74
C THR A 44 -21.36 -1.12 11.62
N THR A 45 -22.69 -1.24 11.51
CA THR A 45 -23.39 -2.18 10.62
C THR A 45 -23.67 -1.63 9.22
N ALA A 46 -22.92 -0.68 8.70
CA ALA A 46 -23.12 -0.13 7.36
C ALA A 46 -21.81 -0.10 6.60
N LEU A 47 -21.80 -0.65 5.40
CA LEU A 47 -20.83 -0.57 4.26
C LEU A 47 -19.32 -0.41 4.56
N ALA A 48 -18.91 0.09 5.71
CA ALA A 48 -17.54 0.12 6.20
C ALA A 48 -17.48 -0.47 7.61
N THR A 49 -16.66 -1.48 7.83
CA THR A 49 -16.39 -1.98 9.18
C THR A 49 -15.25 -1.15 9.76
N ILE A 50 -15.54 -0.39 10.81
CA ILE A 50 -14.50 0.23 11.62
C ILE A 50 -14.01 -0.87 12.56
N SER A 51 -12.81 -1.36 12.32
CA SER A 51 -12.20 -2.37 13.19
C SER A 51 -10.97 -1.77 13.85
N VAL A 52 -10.95 -1.80 15.18
CA VAL A 52 -9.82 -1.35 15.98
C VAL A 52 -9.41 -2.52 16.86
N SER A 53 -8.42 -3.28 16.49
CA SER A 53 -7.81 -4.31 17.32
C SER A 53 -6.31 -4.05 17.45
N PRO A 54 -5.75 -4.20 18.66
CA PRO A 54 -4.32 -3.97 18.88
C PRO A 54 -3.40 -4.96 18.16
N ALA A 55 -3.93 -6.10 17.74
CA ALA A 55 -3.12 -7.21 17.27
C ALA A 55 -3.40 -7.67 15.83
N SER A 56 -4.45 -7.15 15.16
CA SER A 56 -4.92 -7.68 13.87
C SER A 56 -4.95 -6.67 12.73
N PHE A 57 -4.33 -5.50 12.90
CA PHE A 57 -4.38 -4.43 11.90
C PHE A 57 -3.45 -4.64 10.70
N THR A 58 -2.75 -5.76 10.60
CA THR A 58 -1.59 -5.90 9.75
C THR A 58 -1.77 -6.55 8.37
N PRO A 59 -2.84 -7.23 7.97
CA PRO A 59 -2.81 -7.94 6.69
C PRO A 59 -2.92 -7.04 5.45
N PHE A 60 -3.33 -5.78 5.55
CA PHE A 60 -3.73 -4.99 4.38
C PHE A 60 -2.96 -3.68 4.17
N THR A 61 -1.91 -3.43 4.94
CA THR A 61 -1.05 -2.26 4.80
C THR A 61 0.30 -2.65 4.25
N SER A 62 0.50 -2.55 2.94
CA SER A 62 1.73 -2.98 2.28
C SER A 62 2.75 -1.85 2.05
N ASN A 63 2.38 -0.60 2.38
CA ASN A 63 3.20 0.59 2.12
C ASN A 63 3.13 1.64 3.25
N LEU A 64 2.80 1.21 4.48
CA LEU A 64 2.70 2.09 5.65
C LEU A 64 3.67 1.66 6.74
N LEU A 65 4.27 2.64 7.40
CA LEU A 65 5.06 2.47 8.62
C LEU A 65 4.45 3.33 9.73
N PHE A 66 3.78 2.70 10.67
CA PHE A 66 3.28 3.37 11.87
C PHE A 66 4.41 3.51 12.89
N SER A 67 4.42 4.60 13.67
CA SER A 67 5.34 4.71 14.80
C SER A 67 5.00 3.69 15.89
N ASP A 68 5.96 3.44 16.79
CA ASP A 68 5.76 2.57 17.96
C ASP A 68 4.88 3.25 19.05
N LYS A 69 4.52 4.52 18.88
CA LYS A 69 3.65 5.26 19.79
C LYS A 69 2.19 4.83 19.63
N SER A 70 1.43 4.92 20.71
CA SER A 70 -0.02 4.71 20.66
C SER A 70 -0.67 5.67 19.66
N PHE A 71 -1.53 5.14 18.79
CA PHE A 71 -2.30 5.94 17.87
C PHE A 71 -3.60 6.39 18.55
N GLU A 72 -3.78 7.69 18.68
CA GLU A 72 -5.00 8.29 19.26
C GLU A 72 -5.91 8.77 18.11
N GLY A 73 -6.84 7.90 17.70
CA GLY A 73 -7.74 8.19 16.59
C GLY A 73 -8.57 6.99 16.17
N ILE A 74 -9.36 7.16 15.09
CA ILE A 74 -10.12 6.11 14.43
C ILE A 74 -9.41 5.74 13.13
N ILE A 75 -9.21 4.44 12.90
CA ILE A 75 -8.77 3.90 11.63
C ILE A 75 -9.99 3.24 10.97
N ILE A 76 -10.33 3.69 9.77
CA ILE A 76 -11.42 3.13 8.97
C ILE A 76 -10.80 2.13 7.98
N SER A 77 -11.11 0.82 8.16
CA SER A 77 -10.76 -0.19 7.18
C SER A 77 -11.89 -0.33 6.15
N LEU A 78 -11.53 -0.27 4.88
CA LEU A 78 -12.45 -0.46 3.76
C LEU A 78 -12.36 -1.87 3.15
N GLU A 79 -11.71 -2.81 3.82
CA GLU A 79 -11.49 -4.18 3.33
C GLU A 79 -12.78 -4.95 3.04
N ASN A 80 -13.89 -4.60 3.69
CA ASN A 80 -15.20 -5.19 3.46
C ASN A 80 -15.91 -4.64 2.20
N MET A 81 -15.41 -3.55 1.62
CA MET A 81 -15.79 -3.09 0.28
C MET A 81 -15.02 -3.89 -0.77
N ASN A 82 -15.28 -5.18 -0.89
CA ASN A 82 -14.45 -6.14 -1.64
C ASN A 82 -15.20 -6.84 -2.79
N GLN A 83 -16.29 -6.24 -3.26
CA GLN A 83 -17.03 -6.73 -4.40
C GLN A 83 -16.46 -6.16 -5.69
N TYR A 84 -16.51 -6.94 -6.76
CA TYR A 84 -16.25 -6.49 -8.12
C TYR A 84 -17.22 -7.16 -9.09
N HIS A 85 -17.43 -6.55 -10.24
CA HIS A 85 -18.21 -7.12 -11.33
C HIS A 85 -17.51 -6.87 -12.66
N VAL A 86 -17.82 -7.73 -13.63
CA VAL A 86 -17.27 -7.68 -14.97
C VAL A 86 -18.43 -7.54 -15.97
N ASN A 87 -18.30 -6.60 -16.91
CA ASN A 87 -19.24 -6.41 -17.98
C ASN A 87 -18.47 -6.26 -19.30
N GLY A 88 -18.39 -7.34 -20.08
CA GLY A 88 -17.50 -7.41 -21.24
C GLY A 88 -16.04 -7.19 -20.86
N SER A 89 -15.42 -6.14 -21.40
CA SER A 89 -14.05 -5.74 -21.07
C SER A 89 -13.96 -4.74 -19.90
N GLU A 90 -15.09 -4.27 -19.36
CA GLU A 90 -15.10 -3.37 -18.22
C GLU A 90 -15.13 -4.15 -16.89
N VAL A 91 -14.26 -3.78 -15.98
CA VAL A 91 -14.17 -4.34 -14.62
C VAL A 91 -14.34 -3.21 -13.63
N THR A 92 -15.39 -3.26 -12.82
CA THR A 92 -15.60 -2.31 -11.73
C THR A 92 -15.32 -2.99 -10.40
N ALA A 93 -14.39 -2.47 -9.62
CA ALA A 93 -13.96 -3.05 -8.36
C ALA A 93 -13.98 -2.04 -7.22
N GLN A 94 -14.56 -2.43 -6.09
CA GLN A 94 -14.55 -1.65 -4.86
C GLN A 94 -13.13 -1.55 -4.29
N CYS A 95 -12.88 -0.51 -3.52
CA CYS A 95 -11.55 -0.15 -3.02
C CYS A 95 -10.87 -1.21 -2.14
N GLY A 96 -11.62 -2.07 -1.47
CA GLY A 96 -11.10 -3.16 -0.64
C GLY A 96 -10.76 -4.44 -1.40
N VAL A 97 -11.06 -4.54 -2.70
CA VAL A 97 -10.66 -5.68 -3.53
C VAL A 97 -9.13 -5.73 -3.61
N THR A 98 -8.54 -6.90 -3.33
CA THR A 98 -7.08 -7.06 -3.43
C THR A 98 -6.64 -7.11 -4.89
N MET A 99 -5.57 -6.36 -5.22
CA MET A 99 -5.03 -6.28 -6.58
C MET A 99 -4.64 -7.66 -7.12
N ILE A 100 -3.98 -8.48 -6.30
CA ILE A 100 -3.56 -9.84 -6.68
C ILE A 100 -4.79 -10.69 -7.07
N LYS A 101 -5.82 -10.73 -6.22
CA LYS A 101 -7.03 -11.49 -6.49
C LYS A 101 -7.67 -11.06 -7.81
N LEU A 102 -7.85 -9.76 -8.01
CA LEU A 102 -8.49 -9.21 -9.21
C LEU A 102 -7.70 -9.56 -10.48
N ALA A 103 -6.35 -9.48 -10.43
CA ALA A 103 -5.50 -9.85 -11.55
C ALA A 103 -5.68 -11.31 -11.97
N TYR A 104 -5.64 -12.23 -11.00
CA TYR A 104 -5.81 -13.66 -11.30
C TYR A 104 -7.24 -14.03 -11.70
N ASP A 105 -8.26 -13.37 -11.14
CA ASP A 105 -9.65 -13.66 -11.51
C ASP A 105 -9.97 -13.14 -12.92
N CYS A 106 -9.45 -11.97 -13.33
CA CYS A 106 -9.56 -11.47 -14.69
C CYS A 106 -8.78 -12.35 -15.68
N ALA A 107 -7.62 -12.86 -15.32
CA ALA A 107 -6.84 -13.79 -16.14
C ALA A 107 -7.61 -15.07 -16.49
N LYS A 108 -8.37 -15.64 -15.53
CA LYS A 108 -9.18 -16.85 -15.75
C LYS A 108 -10.26 -16.71 -16.82
N ILE A 109 -10.69 -15.47 -17.08
CA ILE A 109 -11.73 -15.16 -18.07
C ILE A 109 -11.18 -14.46 -19.32
N GLY A 110 -9.85 -14.47 -19.51
CA GLY A 110 -9.20 -13.92 -20.70
C GLY A 110 -9.15 -12.39 -20.76
N LEU A 111 -9.26 -11.69 -19.61
CA LEU A 111 -9.11 -10.24 -19.52
C LEU A 111 -7.67 -9.87 -19.12
N SER A 112 -6.95 -9.27 -20.06
CA SER A 112 -5.55 -8.81 -19.98
C SER A 112 -5.48 -7.32 -19.64
N GLY A 113 -4.43 -6.92 -18.94
CA GLY A 113 -4.15 -5.54 -18.53
C GLY A 113 -3.79 -5.43 -17.05
N PHE A 114 -4.07 -6.46 -16.26
CA PHE A 114 -3.79 -6.51 -14.82
C PHE A 114 -2.56 -7.36 -14.43
N GLU A 115 -1.83 -7.92 -15.38
CA GLU A 115 -0.71 -8.82 -15.09
C GLU A 115 0.42 -8.15 -14.31
N PHE A 116 0.56 -6.81 -14.39
CA PHE A 116 1.56 -6.07 -13.63
C PHE A 116 1.26 -6.08 -12.12
N MET A 117 -0.01 -6.16 -11.75
CA MET A 117 -0.41 -6.11 -10.34
C MET A 117 -0.58 -7.49 -9.69
N GLY A 118 -0.40 -8.60 -10.42
CA GLY A 118 -0.52 -9.98 -9.93
C GLY A 118 0.47 -10.35 -8.80
N GLY A 119 1.42 -9.50 -8.49
CA GLY A 119 2.33 -9.64 -7.35
C GLY A 119 2.42 -8.41 -6.47
N ILE A 120 1.57 -7.38 -6.65
CA ILE A 120 1.57 -6.18 -5.81
C ILE A 120 0.59 -6.42 -4.65
N PRO A 121 1.08 -6.55 -3.41
CA PRO A 121 0.19 -6.64 -2.25
C PRO A 121 -0.53 -5.32 -2.03
N GLY A 122 -1.77 -5.39 -1.56
CA GLY A 122 -2.61 -4.23 -1.29
C GLY A 122 -3.92 -4.26 -2.09
N ASN A 123 -4.75 -3.27 -1.82
CA ASN A 123 -6.12 -3.19 -2.34
C ASN A 123 -6.22 -2.12 -3.44
N ILE A 124 -7.29 -2.19 -4.23
CA ILE A 124 -7.56 -1.25 -5.34
C ILE A 124 -7.52 0.21 -4.86
N GLY A 125 -8.13 0.53 -3.71
CA GLY A 125 -8.11 1.91 -3.19
C GLY A 125 -6.70 2.46 -2.97
N GLY A 126 -5.83 1.67 -2.32
CA GLY A 126 -4.41 2.04 -2.16
C GLY A 126 -3.64 2.04 -3.47
N GLY A 127 -4.00 1.13 -4.40
CA GLY A 127 -3.46 1.08 -5.75
C GLY A 127 -3.76 2.35 -6.53
N ILE A 128 -5.01 2.82 -6.53
CA ILE A 128 -5.44 4.08 -7.15
C ILE A 128 -4.73 5.28 -6.53
N PHE A 129 -4.70 5.35 -5.19
CA PHE A 129 -4.02 6.42 -4.46
C PHE A 129 -2.55 6.56 -4.88
N MET A 130 -1.84 5.46 -5.07
CA MET A 130 -0.41 5.43 -5.42
C MET A 130 -0.15 5.35 -6.92
N ASN A 131 -1.16 5.28 -7.79
CA ASN A 131 -0.98 4.85 -9.17
C ASN A 131 -0.05 3.63 -9.23
N ALA A 132 -0.44 2.57 -8.55
CA ALA A 132 0.40 1.39 -8.36
C ALA A 132 0.83 0.79 -9.70
N GLY A 133 2.09 0.42 -9.79
CA GLY A 133 2.62 -0.12 -11.03
C GLY A 133 3.89 -0.94 -10.84
N ALA A 134 4.12 -1.83 -11.78
CA ALA A 134 5.31 -2.67 -11.91
C ALA A 134 5.52 -3.04 -13.39
N TYR A 135 6.74 -3.47 -13.75
CA TYR A 135 7.06 -3.93 -15.11
C TYR A 135 6.74 -2.90 -16.20
N LYS A 136 6.95 -1.61 -15.92
CA LYS A 136 6.67 -0.44 -16.80
C LYS A 136 5.18 -0.21 -17.07
N SER A 137 4.27 -0.88 -16.38
CA SER A 137 2.83 -0.66 -16.43
C SER A 137 2.30 -0.18 -15.09
N CYS A 138 1.17 0.52 -15.08
CA CYS A 138 0.52 1.05 -13.88
C CYS A 138 -1.00 1.16 -14.06
N LEU A 139 -1.72 1.38 -12.95
CA LEU A 139 -3.19 1.43 -12.96
C LEU A 139 -3.75 2.49 -13.90
N SER A 140 -3.10 3.63 -14.04
CA SER A 140 -3.55 4.69 -14.96
C SER A 140 -3.63 4.26 -16.43
N GLU A 141 -2.96 3.19 -16.84
CA GLU A 141 -3.07 2.69 -18.21
C GLU A 141 -4.45 2.09 -18.50
N VAL A 142 -5.07 1.47 -17.49
CA VAL A 142 -6.32 0.72 -17.61
C VAL A 142 -7.52 1.36 -16.89
N VAL A 143 -7.32 2.37 -16.04
CA VAL A 143 -8.40 3.08 -15.34
C VAL A 143 -9.24 3.85 -16.35
N LYS A 144 -10.57 3.74 -16.24
CA LYS A 144 -11.59 4.53 -16.94
C LYS A 144 -12.11 5.66 -16.05
N SER A 145 -12.55 5.32 -14.84
CA SER A 145 -13.07 6.28 -13.86
C SER A 145 -12.85 5.77 -12.42
N VAL A 146 -12.92 6.69 -11.46
CA VAL A 146 -12.81 6.40 -10.03
C VAL A 146 -13.92 7.12 -9.28
N LYS A 147 -14.68 6.40 -8.44
CA LYS A 147 -15.62 7.01 -7.51
C LYS A 147 -14.95 7.29 -6.19
N VAL A 148 -15.09 8.50 -5.71
CA VAL A 148 -14.55 8.97 -4.43
C VAL A 148 -15.66 9.56 -3.56
N LEU A 149 -15.50 9.46 -2.25
CA LEU A 149 -16.23 10.26 -1.29
C LEU A 149 -15.40 11.53 -1.03
N ASP A 150 -15.96 12.70 -1.34
CA ASP A 150 -15.29 13.98 -1.16
C ASP A 150 -15.38 14.49 0.31
N GLU A 151 -14.77 15.65 0.61
CA GLU A 151 -14.79 16.26 1.93
C GLU A 151 -16.17 16.77 2.37
N ARG A 152 -17.16 16.83 1.44
CA ARG A 152 -18.55 17.19 1.70
C ARG A 152 -19.44 15.94 1.84
N LEU A 153 -18.83 14.77 1.91
CA LEU A 153 -19.48 13.46 1.98
C LEU A 153 -20.37 13.18 0.74
N LYS A 154 -20.00 13.73 -0.42
CA LYS A 154 -20.67 13.43 -1.71
C LYS A 154 -19.84 12.41 -2.46
N VAL A 155 -20.54 11.48 -3.09
CA VAL A 155 -19.92 10.57 -4.04
C VAL A 155 -19.76 11.30 -5.38
N VAL A 156 -18.51 11.42 -5.82
CA VAL A 156 -18.12 12.04 -7.09
C VAL A 156 -17.41 10.99 -7.92
N GLU A 157 -17.72 10.94 -9.21
CA GLU A 157 -17.01 10.11 -10.17
C GLU A 157 -16.04 10.99 -10.97
N LEU A 158 -14.77 10.61 -10.95
CA LEU A 158 -13.68 11.27 -11.65
C LEU A 158 -13.28 10.41 -12.86
N SER A 159 -13.12 11.03 -14.00
CA SER A 159 -12.52 10.42 -15.20
C SER A 159 -11.04 10.15 -14.98
N LYS A 160 -10.44 9.34 -15.85
CA LYS A 160 -8.99 9.10 -15.87
C LYS A 160 -8.17 10.40 -15.89
N ASP A 161 -8.61 11.39 -16.70
CA ASP A 161 -7.88 12.66 -16.86
C ASP A 161 -7.97 13.51 -15.61
N GLU A 162 -9.11 13.53 -14.91
CA GLU A 162 -9.32 14.24 -13.66
C GLU A 162 -8.54 13.61 -12.48
N MET A 163 -8.12 12.37 -12.62
CA MET A 163 -7.31 11.67 -11.61
C MET A 163 -5.86 12.16 -11.53
N ASP A 164 -5.38 12.95 -12.49
CA ASP A 164 -4.03 13.53 -12.55
C ASP A 164 -2.91 12.52 -12.20
N PHE A 165 -2.98 11.36 -12.84
CA PHE A 165 -2.04 10.29 -12.59
C PHE A 165 -0.63 10.61 -13.08
N SER A 166 0.34 10.43 -12.21
CA SER A 166 1.75 10.42 -12.58
C SER A 166 2.50 9.31 -11.81
N TYR A 167 3.82 9.25 -11.92
CA TYR A 167 4.61 8.21 -11.25
C TYR A 167 4.43 8.25 -9.72
N ARG A 168 3.77 7.23 -9.17
CA ARG A 168 3.44 7.10 -7.74
C ARG A 168 2.59 8.26 -7.20
N HIS A 169 1.72 8.81 -8.05
CA HIS A 169 0.84 9.91 -7.69
C HIS A 169 -0.56 9.76 -8.32
N SER A 170 -1.56 10.27 -7.64
CA SER A 170 -2.91 10.57 -8.12
C SER A 170 -3.43 11.80 -7.38
N ILE A 171 -4.44 12.49 -7.95
CA ILE A 171 -5.12 13.65 -7.34
C ILE A 171 -5.59 13.38 -5.90
N ILE A 172 -5.85 12.12 -5.56
CA ILE A 172 -6.28 11.73 -4.20
C ILE A 172 -5.23 12.11 -3.14
N GLN A 173 -3.95 12.14 -3.51
CA GLN A 173 -2.87 12.55 -2.59
C GLN A 173 -2.92 14.03 -2.24
N ASP A 174 -3.48 14.86 -3.11
CA ASP A 174 -3.63 16.31 -2.93
C ASP A 174 -4.93 16.65 -2.19
N HIS A 175 -5.87 15.69 -2.15
CA HIS A 175 -7.14 15.78 -1.43
C HIS A 175 -7.19 14.81 -0.25
N PRO A 176 -6.51 15.10 0.88
CA PRO A 176 -6.33 14.16 2.01
C PRO A 176 -7.62 13.73 2.71
N LYS A 177 -8.74 14.40 2.39
CA LYS A 177 -10.07 14.06 2.92
C LYS A 177 -10.89 13.19 1.98
N TRP A 178 -10.40 12.95 0.77
CA TRP A 178 -11.10 12.10 -0.17
C TRP A 178 -10.82 10.63 0.10
N ILE A 179 -11.84 9.80 -0.11
CA ILE A 179 -11.77 8.36 0.09
C ILE A 179 -12.15 7.68 -1.22
N VAL A 180 -11.26 6.87 -1.76
CA VAL A 180 -11.56 6.03 -2.93
C VAL A 180 -12.58 4.98 -2.52
N LEU A 181 -13.70 4.88 -3.24
CA LEU A 181 -14.74 3.90 -3.01
C LEU A 181 -14.69 2.75 -4.02
N GLU A 182 -14.49 3.07 -5.29
CA GLU A 182 -14.61 2.14 -6.42
C GLU A 182 -13.79 2.66 -7.60
N ALA A 183 -13.28 1.76 -8.44
CA ALA A 183 -12.64 2.11 -9.70
C ALA A 183 -13.16 1.21 -10.82
N THR A 184 -13.37 1.81 -12.00
CA THR A 184 -13.71 1.11 -13.23
C THR A 184 -12.50 1.09 -14.15
N PHE A 185 -12.23 -0.08 -14.71
CA PHE A 185 -11.12 -0.36 -15.60
C PHE A 185 -11.61 -0.87 -16.93
N VAL A 186 -10.84 -0.63 -17.99
CA VAL A 186 -11.07 -1.22 -19.32
C VAL A 186 -9.87 -2.11 -19.64
N LEU A 187 -10.16 -3.38 -19.91
CA LEU A 187 -9.18 -4.41 -20.18
C LEU A 187 -9.29 -4.90 -21.63
N GLU A 188 -8.32 -5.67 -22.08
CA GLU A 188 -8.29 -6.28 -23.40
C GLU A 188 -8.57 -7.78 -23.32
N ASN A 189 -9.20 -8.33 -24.38
CA ASN A 189 -9.35 -9.77 -24.48
C ASN A 189 -8.06 -10.40 -25.04
N LYS A 190 -7.52 -11.39 -24.30
CA LYS A 190 -6.40 -12.24 -24.74
C LYS A 190 -6.63 -13.69 -24.35
N SER A 191 -5.80 -14.59 -24.86
CA SER A 191 -5.89 -15.99 -24.44
C SER A 191 -5.52 -16.13 -22.95
N VAL A 192 -6.22 -17.00 -22.26
CA VAL A 192 -5.95 -17.30 -20.84
C VAL A 192 -4.53 -17.78 -20.63
N GLU A 193 -4.01 -18.54 -21.59
CA GLU A 193 -2.64 -19.08 -21.60
C GLU A 193 -1.59 -17.98 -21.63
N GLU A 194 -1.72 -16.99 -22.52
CA GLU A 194 -0.78 -15.85 -22.61
C GLU A 194 -0.75 -15.00 -21.36
N ILE A 195 -1.94 -14.74 -20.78
CA ILE A 195 -2.06 -13.97 -19.54
C ILE A 195 -1.39 -14.72 -18.39
N ASN A 196 -1.68 -16.01 -18.22
CA ASN A 196 -1.12 -16.83 -17.16
C ASN A 196 0.40 -16.99 -17.31
N GLU A 197 0.91 -17.20 -18.52
CA GLU A 197 2.36 -17.25 -18.78
C GLU A 197 3.06 -15.96 -18.34
N THR A 198 2.42 -14.80 -18.58
CA THR A 198 2.94 -13.51 -18.14
C THR A 198 2.93 -13.36 -16.63
N LEU A 199 1.83 -13.76 -15.97
CA LEU A 199 1.70 -13.75 -14.51
C LEU A 199 2.75 -14.64 -13.85
N ASP A 200 2.94 -15.86 -14.35
CA ASP A 200 3.87 -16.84 -13.81
C ASP A 200 5.32 -16.35 -13.96
N LYS A 201 5.73 -15.87 -15.13
CA LYS A 201 7.05 -15.25 -15.36
C LYS A 201 7.31 -14.09 -14.39
N ARG A 202 6.32 -13.22 -14.17
CA ARG A 202 6.43 -12.09 -13.23
C ARG A 202 6.53 -12.56 -11.79
N LYS A 203 5.73 -13.58 -11.40
CA LYS A 203 5.76 -14.20 -10.08
C LYS A 203 7.13 -14.83 -9.80
N GLU A 204 7.65 -15.64 -10.70
CA GLU A 204 8.96 -16.28 -10.58
C GLU A 204 10.07 -15.23 -10.42
N ARG A 205 10.06 -14.19 -11.26
CA ARG A 205 11.02 -13.09 -11.17
C ARG A 205 10.95 -12.40 -9.80
N ARG A 206 9.75 -12.11 -9.28
CA ARG A 206 9.61 -11.50 -7.95
C ARG A 206 10.11 -12.43 -6.85
N MET A 207 9.76 -13.70 -6.90
CA MET A 207 10.23 -14.69 -5.93
C MET A 207 11.75 -14.85 -5.96
N SER A 208 12.39 -14.78 -7.12
CA SER A 208 13.86 -14.88 -7.24
C SER A 208 14.59 -13.61 -6.80
N THR A 209 14.00 -12.42 -6.98
CA THR A 209 14.69 -11.14 -6.76
C THR A 209 14.28 -10.39 -5.50
N GLN A 210 13.14 -10.71 -4.86
CA GLN A 210 12.62 -9.97 -3.70
C GLN A 210 12.55 -10.85 -2.45
N PRO A 211 12.63 -10.26 -1.24
CA PRO A 211 12.66 -11.01 0.04
C PRO A 211 11.26 -11.45 0.50
N TRP A 212 10.61 -12.38 -0.21
CA TRP A 212 9.26 -12.86 0.09
C TRP A 212 9.12 -13.58 1.44
N ASN A 213 10.22 -14.09 1.98
CA ASN A 213 10.26 -14.85 3.21
C ASN A 213 10.44 -14.00 4.47
N LYS A 214 10.49 -12.68 4.33
CA LYS A 214 10.63 -11.76 5.46
C LYS A 214 9.62 -10.62 5.36
N PRO A 215 9.07 -10.14 6.48
CA PRO A 215 8.19 -8.98 6.50
C PRO A 215 8.89 -7.73 5.97
N SER A 216 8.22 -6.99 5.09
CA SER A 216 8.71 -5.72 4.53
C SER A 216 7.55 -4.86 4.04
N ALA A 217 7.77 -3.57 3.85
CA ALA A 217 6.81 -2.64 3.26
C ALA A 217 7.00 -2.49 1.73
N GLY A 218 7.61 -3.49 1.06
CA GLY A 218 7.93 -3.42 -0.36
C GLY A 218 9.15 -2.54 -0.67
N SER A 219 9.14 -1.90 -1.85
CA SER A 219 10.20 -0.95 -2.22
C SER A 219 10.14 0.28 -1.34
N VAL A 220 11.25 0.58 -0.66
CA VAL A 220 11.33 1.68 0.32
C VAL A 220 11.40 3.03 -0.36
N PHE A 221 12.14 3.14 -1.46
CA PHE A 221 12.36 4.40 -2.18
C PHE A 221 11.80 4.34 -3.59
N ARG A 222 11.26 5.48 -4.05
CA ARG A 222 10.96 5.72 -5.46
C ARG A 222 12.25 5.72 -6.28
N ASN A 223 12.18 5.25 -7.52
CA ASN A 223 13.32 5.40 -8.42
C ASN A 223 13.51 6.87 -8.77
N PRO A 224 14.72 7.43 -8.57
CA PRO A 224 15.04 8.75 -9.07
C PRO A 224 15.12 8.74 -10.60
N GLU A 225 15.11 9.92 -11.20
CA GLU A 225 15.24 10.05 -12.63
C GLU A 225 16.57 9.44 -13.13
N GLY A 226 16.49 8.67 -14.20
CA GLY A 226 17.65 8.08 -14.88
C GLY A 226 18.22 6.80 -14.26
N ALA A 227 17.88 6.42 -13.03
CA ALA A 227 18.42 5.20 -12.41
C ALA A 227 17.50 4.56 -11.37
N ALA A 228 17.73 3.29 -11.07
CA ALA A 228 16.99 2.57 -10.05
C ALA A 228 17.54 2.85 -8.64
N ALA A 229 16.70 3.11 -7.66
CA ALA A 229 17.09 3.39 -6.27
C ALA A 229 17.97 2.27 -5.68
N TRP A 230 17.63 0.99 -5.98
CA TRP A 230 18.41 -0.15 -5.48
C TRP A 230 19.89 -0.09 -5.87
N LYS A 231 20.20 0.47 -7.04
CA LYS A 231 21.58 0.56 -7.51
C LYS A 231 22.41 1.54 -6.68
N TYR A 232 21.87 2.72 -6.39
CA TYR A 232 22.53 3.69 -5.49
C TYR A 232 22.78 3.13 -4.09
N ILE A 233 21.84 2.33 -3.57
CA ILE A 233 21.96 1.71 -2.24
C ILE A 233 23.05 0.62 -2.26
N ASP A 234 23.13 -0.17 -3.34
CA ASP A 234 24.18 -1.17 -3.52
C ASP A 234 25.56 -0.54 -3.67
N ASP A 235 25.68 0.43 -4.56
CA ASP A 235 26.94 1.16 -4.83
C ASP A 235 27.41 1.94 -3.58
N ALA A 236 26.48 2.31 -2.69
CA ALA A 236 26.80 2.89 -1.38
C ALA A 236 27.35 1.86 -0.37
N GLY A 237 27.30 0.55 -0.66
CA GLY A 237 27.74 -0.52 0.22
C GLY A 237 26.76 -0.83 1.36
N LEU A 238 25.48 -0.49 1.17
CA LEU A 238 24.45 -0.61 2.23
C LEU A 238 23.68 -1.93 2.20
N ARG A 239 23.91 -2.80 1.21
CA ARG A 239 23.29 -4.14 1.18
C ARG A 239 23.63 -4.93 2.45
N GLY A 240 22.63 -5.41 3.15
CA GLY A 240 22.80 -6.14 4.41
C GLY A 240 23.04 -5.27 5.64
N TYR A 241 23.12 -3.95 5.51
CA TYR A 241 23.30 -3.04 6.65
C TYR A 241 22.10 -3.10 7.60
N GLU A 242 22.36 -3.07 8.91
CA GLU A 242 21.35 -3.25 9.96
C GLU A 242 21.32 -2.09 10.95
N ILE A 243 20.10 -1.77 11.41
CA ILE A 243 19.85 -0.94 12.60
C ILE A 243 18.81 -1.68 13.45
N GLY A 244 19.17 -2.08 14.67
CA GLY A 244 18.32 -2.93 15.51
C GLY A 244 17.93 -4.21 14.77
N GLY A 245 16.63 -4.47 14.66
CA GLY A 245 16.11 -5.63 13.92
C GLY A 245 15.78 -5.37 12.45
N ALA A 246 15.99 -4.14 11.95
CA ALA A 246 15.75 -3.76 10.56
C ALA A 246 17.00 -3.94 9.70
N GLN A 247 16.88 -4.54 8.52
CA GLN A 247 17.99 -4.81 7.63
C GLN A 247 17.69 -4.38 6.20
N VAL A 248 18.63 -3.70 5.53
CA VAL A 248 18.64 -3.58 4.07
C VAL A 248 18.77 -4.98 3.49
N SER A 249 17.77 -5.43 2.75
CA SER A 249 17.70 -6.81 2.31
C SER A 249 18.94 -7.21 1.48
N PRO A 250 19.62 -8.31 1.82
CA PRO A 250 20.71 -8.84 1.00
C PRO A 250 20.24 -9.33 -0.37
N LYS A 251 18.93 -9.59 -0.54
CA LYS A 251 18.35 -10.05 -1.81
C LYS A 251 17.98 -8.90 -2.74
N HIS A 252 17.51 -7.76 -2.19
CA HIS A 252 17.12 -6.57 -2.95
C HIS A 252 17.30 -5.32 -2.10
N SER A 253 18.27 -4.50 -2.40
CA SER A 253 18.70 -3.37 -1.55
C SER A 253 17.67 -2.24 -1.40
N ASN A 254 16.69 -2.13 -2.30
CA ASN A 254 15.55 -1.20 -2.10
C ASN A 254 14.42 -1.80 -1.24
N PHE A 255 14.72 -2.86 -0.46
CA PHE A 255 13.82 -3.44 0.54
C PHE A 255 14.48 -3.39 1.90
N ILE A 256 13.75 -2.95 2.91
CA ILE A 256 14.12 -3.10 4.31
C ILE A 256 13.23 -4.20 4.88
N VAL A 257 13.86 -5.22 5.44
CA VAL A 257 13.19 -6.38 6.03
C VAL A 257 13.26 -6.34 7.54
N ASN A 258 12.22 -6.85 8.20
CA ASN A 258 12.21 -7.09 9.62
C ASN A 258 12.73 -8.49 9.89
N ASN A 259 13.81 -8.61 10.68
CA ASN A 259 14.38 -9.89 11.11
C ASN A 259 13.58 -10.54 12.27
N GLY A 260 12.37 -10.06 12.58
CA GLY A 260 11.46 -10.60 13.57
C GLY A 260 11.40 -9.79 14.89
N TYR A 261 12.28 -8.81 15.07
CA TYR A 261 12.39 -8.01 16.31
C TYR A 261 12.64 -6.52 16.07
N ALA A 262 12.52 -6.04 14.81
CA ALA A 262 12.65 -4.62 14.51
C ALA A 262 11.49 -3.83 15.10
N SER A 263 11.80 -2.72 15.77
CA SER A 263 10.83 -1.67 16.09
C SER A 263 10.51 -0.86 14.83
N ALA A 264 9.41 -0.09 14.83
CA ALA A 264 9.14 0.84 13.76
C ALA A 264 10.23 1.92 13.68
N LYS A 265 10.81 2.30 14.84
CA LYS A 265 11.92 3.22 14.92
C LYS A 265 13.17 2.70 14.22
N ASP A 266 13.51 1.42 14.34
CA ASP A 266 14.67 0.84 13.66
C ASP A 266 14.52 0.94 12.13
N ILE A 267 13.31 0.61 11.62
CA ILE A 267 13.00 0.71 10.19
C ILE A 267 13.08 2.17 9.72
N HIS A 268 12.50 3.09 10.47
CA HIS A 268 12.53 4.52 10.20
C HIS A 268 13.97 5.05 10.14
N ASP A 269 14.75 4.78 11.18
CA ASP A 269 16.14 5.24 11.29
C ASP A 269 17.00 4.67 10.14
N LEU A 270 16.78 3.40 9.77
CA LEU A 270 17.46 2.78 8.64
C LEU A 270 17.08 3.44 7.31
N ILE A 271 15.80 3.78 7.09
CA ILE A 271 15.36 4.51 5.89
C ILE A 271 16.11 5.83 5.74
N PHE A 272 16.15 6.64 6.82
CA PHE A 272 16.81 7.94 6.77
C PHE A 272 18.33 7.84 6.72
N TYR A 273 18.92 6.82 7.33
CA TYR A 273 20.35 6.53 7.20
C TYR A 273 20.74 6.20 5.76
N VAL A 274 19.95 5.34 5.08
CA VAL A 274 20.16 5.03 3.66
C VAL A 274 20.03 6.26 2.80
N GLN A 275 18.96 7.07 3.02
CA GLN A 275 18.73 8.32 2.27
C GLN A 275 19.91 9.28 2.41
N LYS A 276 20.36 9.52 3.64
CA LYS A 276 21.48 10.41 3.94
C LYS A 276 22.78 9.92 3.28
N THR A 277 23.10 8.63 3.44
CA THR A 277 24.34 8.05 2.90
C THR A 277 24.40 8.15 1.37
N VAL A 278 23.27 7.88 0.69
CA VAL A 278 23.21 8.00 -0.78
C VAL A 278 23.32 9.47 -1.20
N GLN A 279 22.67 10.38 -0.50
CA GLN A 279 22.77 11.81 -0.78
C GLN A 279 24.20 12.33 -0.60
N GLU A 280 24.89 11.94 0.47
CA GLU A 280 26.28 12.34 0.74
C GLU A 280 27.26 11.80 -0.29
N LYS A 281 27.07 10.53 -0.76
CA LYS A 281 27.98 9.89 -1.72
C LYS A 281 27.75 10.31 -3.17
N TYR A 282 26.48 10.52 -3.56
CA TYR A 282 26.11 10.67 -4.97
C TYR A 282 25.33 11.96 -5.27
N GLY A 283 25.01 12.79 -4.28
CA GLY A 283 24.18 13.99 -4.46
C GLY A 283 22.72 13.71 -4.79
N VAL A 284 22.27 12.44 -4.68
CA VAL A 284 20.92 12.00 -5.04
C VAL A 284 20.06 11.83 -3.79
N LEU A 285 19.00 12.62 -3.71
CA LEU A 285 18.01 12.48 -2.63
C LEU A 285 16.97 11.40 -2.99
N LEU A 286 17.10 10.21 -2.40
CA LEU A 286 16.12 9.16 -2.52
C LEU A 286 14.84 9.55 -1.76
N LYS A 287 13.69 9.57 -2.45
CA LYS A 287 12.39 9.88 -1.84
C LYS A 287 11.73 8.59 -1.32
N PRO A 288 11.40 8.48 -0.02
CA PRO A 288 10.67 7.32 0.49
C PRO A 288 9.33 7.14 -0.24
N GLU A 289 9.00 5.89 -0.61
CA GLU A 289 7.69 5.50 -1.11
C GLU A 289 6.78 5.08 0.06
N VAL A 290 7.39 4.47 1.09
CA VAL A 290 6.73 4.10 2.34
C VAL A 290 6.18 5.35 3.03
N ARG A 291 4.94 5.29 3.50
CA ARG A 291 4.26 6.41 4.15
C ARG A 291 4.33 6.25 5.66
N PHE A 292 4.77 7.30 6.32
CA PHE A 292 4.92 7.37 7.76
C PHE A 292 3.62 7.82 8.42
N ILE A 293 3.12 7.06 9.39
CA ILE A 293 1.90 7.35 10.13
C ILE A 293 2.22 7.53 11.61
N ASN A 294 1.65 8.57 12.24
CA ASN A 294 1.84 8.87 13.66
C ASN A 294 3.31 9.16 14.05
N TRP A 295 4.07 9.72 13.12
CA TRP A 295 5.42 10.24 13.39
C TRP A 295 5.35 11.73 13.65
N GLU A 296 6.15 12.21 14.59
CA GLU A 296 6.34 13.67 14.80
C GLU A 296 7.05 14.24 13.56
N SER A 297 6.53 15.35 13.07
CA SER A 297 7.09 16.13 11.96
C SER A 297 8.29 16.96 12.42
#